data_5ea37cbbb4067dbcfb75276017fa46b1
#
_entry.id   5ea37cbbb4067dbcfb75276017fa46b1
#
_cell.length_a   1.000
_cell.length_b   1.000
_cell.length_c   1.000
_cell.angle_alpha   90.00
_cell.angle_beta   90.00
_cell.angle_gamma   90.00
#
_symmetry.space_group_name_H-M   'P 1'
#
loop_
_entity.id
_entity.type
_entity.pdbx_description
1 polymer ?
#
loop_
_entity_poly.entity_id
_entity_poly.type
_entity_poly.pdbx_seq_one_letter_code
_entity_poly.pdbx_strand_id
1 'polypeptide(L)'
;MKKFLVGICALFVLLVSCGKNDDTPQPKPVPSSEITILAYLVANNNLDDDLLTNIGAMYDGLAEMDQQATLLVYWDGKTKIGSNKAQHLILKYVTDGKGNINGLPALDMNATLNDVLDEAEIVKEYETQYSVDKDIMNKVLKDMVTLAPSSKLGLIFGSHASSWLNSIYTSRAFGQDGAGDDTMLIQDMAEAISSTNKKYEFILFDACYMGTVEVAYTFRNICDYQISSVMEVPAYGFPYEDFMKYLYKGNVENYKLVCKSFVDFYQSLYSNGNTAWATVSLIDSKEVGNLVNEIKKEIVEHKDALANYDVNVLQEYGRTAGPYIAYDLEQLISDLNGGNVPATFGSQMLKTVLYKNSLEKARPASYAVDAANYSGMGIYIPVEKRPKWNEYFKTLDWYTASGWSEVTFNWKF
;
A
#
# COMPACT_ATOMS: atom_id res chain seq x y z
N MET A 1 9.40 43.57 -71.12
CA MET A 1 9.63 42.32 -70.39
C MET A 1 8.37 42.00 -69.61
N LYS A 2 7.48 41.22 -70.20
CA LYS A 2 6.16 40.87 -69.63
C LYS A 2 6.23 39.49 -69.06
N LYS A 3 5.93 39.33 -67.75
CA LYS A 3 5.79 38.04 -67.09
C LYS A 3 4.38 37.51 -67.32
N PHE A 4 4.28 36.32 -67.90
CA PHE A 4 3.04 35.59 -68.04
C PHE A 4 2.80 34.75 -66.78
N LEU A 5 1.65 34.96 -66.18
CA LEU A 5 1.14 34.13 -65.10
C LEU A 5 0.19 33.08 -65.71
N VAL A 6 0.53 31.82 -65.61
CA VAL A 6 -0.35 30.71 -66.00
C VAL A 6 -1.12 30.27 -64.76
N GLY A 7 -2.42 30.50 -64.75
CA GLY A 7 -3.33 30.01 -63.73
C GLY A 7 -3.76 28.58 -64.06
N ILE A 8 -3.54 27.65 -63.14
CA ILE A 8 -4.06 26.29 -63.18
C ILE A 8 -5.39 26.26 -62.41
N CYS A 9 -6.50 26.14 -63.14
CA CYS A 9 -7.81 25.82 -62.58
C CYS A 9 -7.85 24.35 -62.24
N ALA A 10 -7.83 24.00 -60.94
CA ALA A 10 -8.12 22.66 -60.45
C ALA A 10 -9.65 22.46 -60.36
N LEU A 11 -10.17 21.59 -61.19
CA LEU A 11 -11.56 21.19 -61.25
C LEU A 11 -11.80 20.19 -60.10
N PHE A 12 -12.47 20.63 -59.03
CA PHE A 12 -12.94 19.74 -57.96
C PHE A 12 -14.20 19.02 -58.46
N VAL A 13 -14.07 17.72 -58.78
CA VAL A 13 -15.21 16.83 -58.97
C VAL A 13 -15.71 16.38 -57.62
N LEU A 14 -16.83 16.89 -57.19
CA LEU A 14 -17.57 16.39 -56.03
C LEU A 14 -18.26 15.08 -56.43
N LEU A 15 -17.65 13.98 -56.05
CA LEU A 15 -18.35 12.67 -56.06
C LEU A 15 -19.25 12.63 -54.81
N VAL A 16 -20.55 12.91 -55.04
CA VAL A 16 -21.59 12.63 -54.05
C VAL A 16 -21.80 11.11 -54.08
N SER A 17 -21.17 10.39 -53.18
CA SER A 17 -21.48 8.99 -52.88
C SER A 17 -22.69 8.98 -51.96
N CYS A 18 -23.85 8.55 -52.50
CA CYS A 18 -25.00 8.11 -51.68
C CYS A 18 -24.64 6.81 -51.01
N GLY A 19 -23.95 6.85 -49.87
CA GLY A 19 -23.80 5.75 -48.96
C GLY A 19 -25.03 5.66 -48.08
N LYS A 20 -25.68 4.49 -48.02
CA LYS A 20 -26.67 4.15 -47.00
C LYS A 20 -26.08 4.48 -45.65
N ASN A 21 -26.77 5.30 -44.86
CA ASN A 21 -26.49 5.46 -43.42
C ASN A 21 -26.76 4.12 -42.75
N ASP A 22 -25.72 3.34 -42.52
CA ASP A 22 -25.75 2.30 -41.51
C ASP A 22 -25.69 3.02 -40.15
N ASP A 23 -26.86 3.35 -39.58
CA ASP A 23 -27.02 3.86 -38.22
C ASP A 23 -26.78 2.76 -37.15
N THR A 24 -25.77 1.93 -37.36
CA THR A 24 -25.24 1.09 -36.26
C THR A 24 -24.45 2.00 -35.34
N PRO A 25 -24.89 2.18 -34.07
CA PRO A 25 -24.14 2.99 -33.11
C PRO A 25 -22.71 2.42 -33.02
N GLN A 26 -21.71 3.23 -33.35
CA GLN A 26 -20.33 2.85 -33.12
C GLN A 26 -20.17 2.55 -31.64
N PRO A 27 -19.59 1.41 -31.25
CA PRO A 27 -19.34 1.10 -29.85
C PRO A 27 -18.56 2.24 -29.23
N LYS A 28 -19.00 2.74 -28.07
CA LYS A 28 -18.26 3.76 -27.34
C LYS A 28 -16.87 3.20 -27.04
N PRO A 29 -15.81 4.00 -27.19
CA PRO A 29 -14.47 3.59 -26.79
C PRO A 29 -14.49 3.14 -25.31
N VAL A 30 -13.85 2.03 -25.00
CA VAL A 30 -13.66 1.60 -23.62
C VAL A 30 -12.76 2.62 -22.93
N PRO A 31 -13.12 3.15 -21.76
CA PRO A 31 -12.25 4.03 -20.98
C PRO A 31 -10.91 3.35 -20.69
N SER A 32 -9.85 4.12 -20.58
CA SER A 32 -8.56 3.66 -20.10
C SER A 32 -8.29 4.24 -18.73
N SER A 33 -7.78 3.44 -17.80
CA SER A 33 -7.32 3.94 -16.50
C SER A 33 -6.14 4.90 -16.70
N GLU A 34 -6.14 5.98 -15.93
CA GLU A 34 -5.00 6.89 -15.84
C GLU A 34 -3.87 6.33 -14.96
N ILE A 35 -4.14 5.25 -14.22
CA ILE A 35 -3.23 4.64 -13.26
C ILE A 35 -2.72 3.30 -13.81
N THR A 36 -1.41 3.07 -13.69
CA THR A 36 -0.80 1.75 -13.76
C THR A 36 -0.45 1.32 -12.34
N ILE A 37 -0.83 0.10 -11.96
CA ILE A 37 -0.48 -0.45 -10.65
C ILE A 37 0.79 -1.29 -10.76
N LEU A 38 1.72 -1.02 -9.84
CA LEU A 38 2.96 -1.74 -9.65
C LEU A 38 2.86 -2.51 -8.32
N ALA A 39 2.89 -3.84 -8.35
CA ALA A 39 2.94 -4.67 -7.15
C ALA A 39 4.37 -5.20 -6.96
N TYR A 40 4.96 -4.94 -5.80
CA TYR A 40 6.30 -5.40 -5.41
C TYR A 40 6.13 -6.45 -4.30
N LEU A 41 6.27 -7.73 -4.67
CA LEU A 41 5.98 -8.87 -3.79
C LEU A 41 7.28 -9.58 -3.41
N VAL A 42 7.63 -9.52 -2.11
CA VAL A 42 8.78 -10.25 -1.54
C VAL A 42 8.24 -11.46 -0.81
N ALA A 43 8.24 -12.58 -1.50
CA ALA A 43 7.60 -13.84 -1.13
C ALA A 43 8.58 -14.99 -0.86
N ASN A 44 9.90 -14.76 -0.97
CA ASN A 44 10.91 -15.78 -0.69
C ASN A 44 10.99 -16.12 0.81
N ASN A 45 9.83 -16.33 1.43
CA ASN A 45 9.62 -16.61 2.84
C ASN A 45 8.42 -17.57 3.02
N ASN A 46 7.73 -17.56 4.16
CA ASN A 46 6.57 -18.42 4.40
C ASN A 46 5.24 -17.86 3.85
N LEU A 47 5.26 -16.71 3.17
CA LEU A 47 4.09 -16.13 2.48
C LEU A 47 4.08 -16.45 0.97
N ASP A 48 4.95 -17.36 0.48
CA ASP A 48 5.04 -17.68 -0.95
C ASP A 48 3.69 -18.05 -1.55
N ASP A 49 3.00 -19.02 -0.96
CA ASP A 49 1.69 -19.50 -1.44
C ASP A 49 0.60 -18.42 -1.27
N ASP A 50 0.64 -17.64 -0.19
CA ASP A 50 -0.36 -16.60 0.08
C ASP A 50 -0.22 -15.46 -0.95
N LEU A 51 1.00 -14.98 -1.21
CA LEU A 51 1.24 -13.92 -2.19
C LEU A 51 1.03 -14.37 -3.65
N LEU A 52 1.26 -15.64 -3.95
CA LEU A 52 0.85 -16.22 -5.24
C LEU A 52 -0.66 -16.20 -5.40
N THR A 53 -1.40 -16.57 -4.34
CA THR A 53 -2.88 -16.47 -4.33
C THR A 53 -3.32 -15.03 -4.55
N ASN A 54 -2.62 -14.06 -3.98
CA ASN A 54 -2.93 -12.64 -4.20
C ASN A 54 -2.70 -12.21 -5.66
N ILE A 55 -1.72 -12.79 -6.38
CA ILE A 55 -1.59 -12.55 -7.83
C ILE A 55 -2.83 -13.07 -8.57
N GLY A 56 -3.34 -14.26 -8.20
CA GLY A 56 -4.59 -14.78 -8.73
C GLY A 56 -5.76 -13.84 -8.50
N ALA A 57 -5.93 -13.38 -7.25
CA ALA A 57 -6.98 -12.42 -6.88
C ALA A 57 -6.86 -11.06 -7.61
N MET A 58 -5.63 -10.59 -7.84
CA MET A 58 -5.39 -9.38 -8.68
C MET A 58 -5.82 -9.62 -10.13
N TYR A 59 -5.55 -10.80 -10.68
CA TYR A 59 -5.99 -11.19 -12.02
C TYR A 59 -7.52 -11.22 -12.13
N ASP A 60 -8.18 -11.86 -11.17
CA ASP A 60 -9.65 -11.93 -11.12
C ASP A 60 -10.26 -10.52 -11.03
N GLY A 61 -9.68 -9.66 -10.20
CA GLY A 61 -10.09 -8.25 -10.11
C GLY A 61 -9.89 -7.45 -11.41
N LEU A 62 -8.88 -7.80 -12.23
CA LEU A 62 -8.69 -7.22 -13.57
C LEU A 62 -9.71 -7.74 -14.57
N ALA A 63 -10.10 -9.01 -14.49
CA ALA A 63 -11.09 -9.62 -15.37
C ALA A 63 -12.47 -8.94 -15.24
N GLU A 64 -12.82 -8.48 -14.05
CA GLU A 64 -14.09 -7.80 -13.71
C GLU A 64 -14.10 -6.31 -14.09
N MET A 65 -13.04 -5.75 -14.68
CA MET A 65 -12.96 -4.33 -14.97
C MET A 65 -13.74 -3.96 -16.25
N ASP A 66 -14.32 -2.76 -16.23
CA ASP A 66 -15.03 -2.12 -17.33
C ASP A 66 -14.19 -1.03 -18.04
N GLN A 67 -12.88 -1.00 -17.75
CA GLN A 67 -11.91 -0.07 -18.34
C GLN A 67 -10.58 -0.79 -18.62
N GLN A 68 -9.82 -0.26 -19.58
CA GLN A 68 -8.47 -0.76 -19.85
C GLN A 68 -7.56 -0.43 -18.67
N ALA A 69 -6.75 -1.37 -18.24
CA ALA A 69 -5.82 -1.19 -17.15
C ALA A 69 -4.58 -2.10 -17.29
N THR A 70 -3.50 -1.69 -16.66
CA THR A 70 -2.24 -2.45 -16.63
C THR A 70 -1.80 -2.68 -15.20
N LEU A 71 -1.47 -3.94 -14.89
CA LEU A 71 -0.81 -4.39 -13.68
C LEU A 71 0.58 -4.92 -14.02
N LEU A 72 1.59 -4.45 -13.29
CA LEU A 72 2.93 -5.01 -13.29
C LEU A 72 3.20 -5.61 -11.92
N VAL A 73 3.63 -6.87 -11.87
CA VAL A 73 3.93 -7.58 -10.63
C VAL A 73 5.40 -7.98 -10.64
N TYR A 74 6.20 -7.39 -9.78
CA TYR A 74 7.51 -7.95 -9.46
C TYR A 74 7.31 -9.08 -8.46
N TRP A 75 7.75 -10.27 -8.84
CA TRP A 75 7.74 -11.47 -8.04
C TRP A 75 9.15 -11.83 -7.60
N ASP A 76 9.32 -11.99 -6.29
CA ASP A 76 10.48 -12.61 -5.66
C ASP A 76 9.96 -13.67 -4.70
N GLY A 77 9.95 -14.93 -5.15
CA GLY A 77 9.40 -16.04 -4.37
C GLY A 77 10.16 -17.34 -4.53
N LYS A 78 9.80 -18.32 -3.72
CA LYS A 78 10.33 -19.69 -3.81
C LYS A 78 9.77 -20.39 -5.04
N THR A 79 8.52 -20.10 -5.37
CA THR A 79 7.85 -20.66 -6.55
C THR A 79 8.42 -20.03 -7.81
N LYS A 80 8.84 -20.91 -8.73
CA LYS A 80 9.45 -20.53 -10.01
C LYS A 80 8.38 -20.43 -11.07
N ILE A 81 8.37 -19.32 -11.81
CA ILE A 81 7.36 -18.98 -12.79
C ILE A 81 7.96 -19.03 -14.21
N GLY A 82 7.14 -19.39 -15.20
CA GLY A 82 7.47 -19.40 -16.61
C GLY A 82 8.37 -20.55 -17.06
N SER A 83 8.66 -20.59 -18.37
CA SER A 83 9.44 -21.64 -19.01
C SER A 83 10.91 -21.70 -18.49
N ASN A 84 11.45 -20.56 -18.12
CA ASN A 84 12.81 -20.44 -17.55
C ASN A 84 12.87 -20.76 -16.06
N LYS A 85 11.74 -20.99 -15.42
CA LYS A 85 11.61 -21.21 -13.97
C LYS A 85 12.32 -20.14 -13.17
N ALA A 86 12.08 -18.86 -13.49
CA ALA A 86 12.63 -17.71 -12.80
C ALA A 86 11.96 -17.48 -11.44
N GLN A 87 12.74 -17.00 -10.48
CA GLN A 87 12.26 -16.61 -9.14
C GLN A 87 12.14 -15.08 -8.98
N HIS A 88 12.84 -14.33 -9.84
CA HIS A 88 12.87 -12.85 -9.80
C HIS A 88 12.49 -12.35 -11.20
N LEU A 89 11.27 -11.86 -11.33
CA LEU A 89 10.73 -11.46 -12.64
C LEU A 89 9.64 -10.40 -12.52
N ILE A 90 9.35 -9.72 -13.62
CA ILE A 90 8.19 -8.85 -13.74
C ILE A 90 7.17 -9.51 -14.65
N LEU A 91 5.99 -9.77 -14.09
CA LEU A 91 4.78 -10.19 -14.78
C LEU A 91 3.98 -8.96 -15.20
N LYS A 92 3.33 -9.04 -16.37
CA LYS A 92 2.44 -7.99 -16.86
C LYS A 92 1.10 -8.58 -17.24
N TYR A 93 0.04 -7.94 -16.77
CA TYR A 93 -1.33 -8.20 -17.14
C TYR A 93 -1.98 -6.93 -17.67
N VAL A 94 -2.67 -7.02 -18.79
CA VAL A 94 -3.39 -5.90 -19.41
C VAL A 94 -4.81 -6.32 -19.69
N THR A 95 -5.79 -5.72 -19.02
CA THR A 95 -7.20 -5.91 -19.37
C THR A 95 -7.63 -4.90 -20.43
N ASP A 96 -8.48 -5.34 -21.34
CA ASP A 96 -9.13 -4.48 -22.33
C ASP A 96 -10.44 -3.86 -21.82
N GLY A 97 -10.84 -4.19 -20.60
CA GLY A 97 -12.11 -3.77 -19.99
C GLY A 97 -13.34 -4.39 -20.63
N LYS A 98 -13.22 -5.55 -21.30
CA LYS A 98 -14.28 -6.30 -21.93
C LYS A 98 -14.22 -7.79 -21.63
N GLY A 99 -13.49 -8.17 -20.58
CA GLY A 99 -13.30 -9.54 -20.18
C GLY A 99 -12.17 -10.26 -20.92
N ASN A 100 -11.20 -9.50 -21.51
CA ASN A 100 -9.98 -10.10 -22.02
C ASN A 100 -8.77 -9.58 -21.23
N ILE A 101 -7.81 -10.46 -20.96
CA ILE A 101 -6.51 -10.16 -20.38
C ILE A 101 -5.43 -10.61 -21.35
N ASN A 102 -4.44 -9.74 -21.60
CA ASN A 102 -3.35 -9.97 -22.57
C ASN A 102 -3.84 -10.40 -23.97
N GLY A 103 -5.05 -9.94 -24.35
CA GLY A 103 -5.66 -10.24 -25.66
C GLY A 103 -6.35 -11.59 -25.76
N LEU A 104 -6.44 -12.35 -24.67
CA LEU A 104 -7.16 -13.61 -24.56
C LEU A 104 -8.40 -13.43 -23.67
N PRO A 105 -9.50 -14.19 -23.87
CA PRO A 105 -10.60 -14.19 -22.90
C PRO A 105 -10.08 -14.53 -21.52
N ALA A 106 -10.48 -13.74 -20.49
CA ALA A 106 -10.08 -14.03 -19.12
C ALA A 106 -10.51 -15.44 -18.72
N LEU A 107 -9.67 -16.09 -17.93
CA LEU A 107 -9.89 -17.45 -17.44
C LEU A 107 -11.19 -17.54 -16.63
N ASP A 108 -11.84 -18.68 -16.68
CA ASP A 108 -13.05 -18.93 -15.89
C ASP A 108 -12.68 -19.34 -14.44
N MET A 109 -13.71 -19.40 -13.58
CA MET A 109 -13.54 -19.73 -12.15
C MET A 109 -13.04 -21.18 -11.89
N ASN A 110 -12.81 -22.01 -12.91
CA ASN A 110 -12.19 -23.32 -12.77
C ASN A 110 -10.69 -23.30 -13.10
N ALA A 111 -10.17 -22.16 -13.53
CA ALA A 111 -8.75 -21.99 -13.81
C ALA A 111 -7.92 -22.16 -12.52
N THR A 112 -6.78 -22.77 -12.69
CA THR A 112 -5.80 -22.91 -11.60
C THR A 112 -4.91 -21.67 -11.54
N LEU A 113 -4.28 -21.47 -10.40
CA LEU A 113 -3.28 -20.42 -10.28
C LEU A 113 -2.16 -20.53 -11.33
N ASN A 114 -1.77 -21.76 -11.72
CA ASN A 114 -0.78 -21.94 -12.77
C ASN A 114 -1.28 -21.42 -14.13
N ASP A 115 -2.57 -21.60 -14.45
CA ASP A 115 -3.15 -21.06 -15.68
C ASP A 115 -3.07 -19.53 -15.68
N VAL A 116 -3.35 -18.89 -14.54
CA VAL A 116 -3.20 -17.41 -14.37
C VAL A 116 -1.76 -16.96 -14.56
N LEU A 117 -0.79 -17.70 -14.02
CA LEU A 117 0.63 -17.35 -14.15
C LEU A 117 1.13 -17.58 -15.59
N ASP A 118 0.59 -18.58 -16.30
CA ASP A 118 0.94 -18.88 -17.70
C ASP A 118 0.35 -17.85 -18.68
N GLU A 119 -0.73 -17.13 -18.31
CA GLU A 119 -1.27 -16.01 -19.10
C GLU A 119 -0.48 -14.70 -18.95
N ALA A 120 0.39 -14.60 -17.95
CA ALA A 120 1.21 -13.42 -17.76
C ALA A 120 2.21 -13.22 -18.90
N GLU A 121 2.35 -11.97 -19.35
CA GLU A 121 3.51 -11.59 -20.15
C GLU A 121 4.72 -11.42 -19.22
N ILE A 122 5.73 -12.29 -19.30
CA ILE A 122 7.01 -12.08 -18.58
C ILE A 122 7.79 -11.01 -19.33
N VAL A 123 7.80 -9.80 -18.80
CA VAL A 123 8.43 -8.63 -19.45
C VAL A 123 9.89 -8.43 -19.04
N LYS A 124 10.31 -9.02 -17.92
CA LYS A 124 11.68 -8.99 -17.46
C LYS A 124 11.98 -10.14 -16.49
N GLU A 125 13.15 -10.72 -16.62
CA GLU A 125 13.72 -11.68 -15.68
C GLU A 125 15.03 -11.11 -15.10
N TYR A 126 15.33 -11.48 -13.87
CA TYR A 126 16.56 -11.09 -13.18
C TYR A 126 17.30 -12.34 -12.73
N GLU A 127 18.62 -12.22 -12.60
CA GLU A 127 19.43 -13.20 -11.87
C GLU A 127 19.03 -13.17 -10.38
N THR A 128 19.50 -14.15 -9.60
CA THR A 128 19.28 -14.19 -8.15
C THR A 128 19.74 -12.88 -7.51
N GLN A 129 18.86 -12.24 -6.77
CA GLN A 129 19.11 -10.95 -6.14
C GLN A 129 18.33 -10.85 -4.81
N TYR A 130 18.73 -9.93 -3.94
CA TYR A 130 18.05 -9.67 -2.67
C TYR A 130 17.08 -8.51 -2.85
N SER A 131 15.78 -8.83 -2.85
CA SER A 131 14.70 -7.83 -3.09
C SER A 131 14.53 -6.83 -1.94
N VAL A 132 15.16 -7.09 -0.81
CA VAL A 132 15.22 -6.19 0.36
C VAL A 132 16.49 -5.32 0.39
N ASP A 133 17.30 -5.36 -0.66
CA ASP A 133 18.38 -4.42 -0.86
C ASP A 133 17.85 -3.13 -1.52
N LYS A 134 18.29 -1.96 -1.01
CA LYS A 134 17.83 -0.66 -1.49
C LYS A 134 18.10 -0.44 -2.98
N ASP A 135 19.28 -0.78 -3.44
CA ASP A 135 19.69 -0.53 -4.83
C ASP A 135 18.98 -1.49 -5.78
N ILE A 136 18.75 -2.74 -5.36
CA ILE A 136 17.96 -3.73 -6.10
C ILE A 136 16.50 -3.27 -6.19
N MET A 137 15.86 -2.88 -5.08
CA MET A 137 14.50 -2.35 -5.10
C MET A 137 14.38 -1.13 -6.02
N ASN A 138 15.33 -0.19 -5.94
CA ASN A 138 15.33 0.98 -6.82
C ASN A 138 15.46 0.60 -8.29
N LYS A 139 16.36 -0.34 -8.64
CA LYS A 139 16.52 -0.85 -10.00
C LYS A 139 15.21 -1.46 -10.52
N VAL A 140 14.60 -2.35 -9.75
CA VAL A 140 13.36 -3.03 -10.14
C VAL A 140 12.23 -2.02 -10.31
N LEU A 141 12.05 -1.10 -9.36
CA LEU A 141 11.01 -0.07 -9.47
C LEU A 141 11.23 0.85 -10.67
N LYS A 142 12.46 1.23 -11.02
CA LYS A 142 12.77 1.98 -12.24
C LYS A 142 12.43 1.20 -13.51
N ASP A 143 12.70 -0.10 -13.53
CA ASP A 143 12.31 -0.96 -14.63
C ASP A 143 10.78 -1.01 -14.78
N MET A 144 10.04 -1.22 -13.65
CA MET A 144 8.57 -1.22 -13.66
C MET A 144 7.99 0.13 -14.13
N VAL A 145 8.53 1.24 -13.63
CA VAL A 145 8.13 2.60 -14.07
C VAL A 145 8.37 2.80 -15.58
N THR A 146 9.46 2.25 -16.11
CA THR A 146 9.76 2.34 -17.56
C THR A 146 8.78 1.51 -18.39
N LEU A 147 8.28 0.41 -17.85
CA LEU A 147 7.30 -0.46 -18.48
C LEU A 147 5.86 0.03 -18.30
N ALA A 148 5.62 0.97 -17.40
CA ALA A 148 4.29 1.48 -17.10
C ALA A 148 3.78 2.40 -18.21
N PRO A 149 2.59 2.15 -18.79
CA PRO A 149 2.06 2.99 -19.87
C PRO A 149 1.46 4.31 -19.38
N SER A 150 1.17 4.45 -18.08
CA SER A 150 0.51 5.60 -17.48
C SER A 150 1.49 6.52 -16.76
N SER A 151 1.16 7.82 -16.69
CA SER A 151 1.92 8.80 -15.91
C SER A 151 1.57 8.76 -14.41
N LYS A 152 0.37 8.29 -14.05
CA LYS A 152 -0.05 8.04 -12.68
C LYS A 152 0.24 6.59 -12.28
N LEU A 153 0.81 6.41 -11.12
CA LEU A 153 1.24 5.11 -10.62
C LEU A 153 0.63 4.83 -9.25
N GLY A 154 0.09 3.64 -9.08
CA GLY A 154 -0.20 3.07 -7.76
C GLY A 154 0.87 2.06 -7.39
N LEU A 155 1.18 1.91 -6.12
CA LEU A 155 2.18 0.97 -5.64
C LEU A 155 1.60 0.08 -4.56
N ILE A 156 1.75 -1.23 -4.69
CA ILE A 156 1.38 -2.24 -3.71
C ILE A 156 2.65 -2.92 -3.22
N PHE A 157 2.81 -3.04 -1.91
CA PHE A 157 3.87 -3.81 -1.28
C PHE A 157 3.30 -4.99 -0.52
N GLY A 158 3.69 -6.21 -0.89
CA GLY A 158 3.29 -7.44 -0.22
C GLY A 158 4.50 -8.16 0.38
N SER A 159 4.54 -8.33 1.70
CA SER A 159 5.51 -9.13 2.46
C SER A 159 5.24 -9.06 3.97
N HIS A 160 6.14 -9.66 4.77
CA HIS A 160 6.23 -9.35 6.19
C HIS A 160 6.63 -7.90 6.44
N ALA A 161 6.18 -7.31 7.56
CA ALA A 161 6.66 -6.02 8.04
C ALA A 161 6.51 -5.89 9.56
N SER A 162 7.21 -4.93 10.14
CA SER A 162 7.17 -4.54 11.56
C SER A 162 7.28 -3.04 11.73
N SER A 163 6.52 -2.29 10.96
CA SER A 163 6.57 -0.82 10.99
C SER A 163 8.00 -0.30 10.74
N TRP A 164 8.47 0.59 11.60
CA TRP A 164 9.78 1.22 11.57
C TRP A 164 10.91 0.35 12.18
N LEU A 165 10.59 -0.78 12.83
CA LEU A 165 11.60 -1.62 13.51
C LEU A 165 12.51 -2.34 12.53
N ASN A 166 13.79 -2.39 12.90
CA ASN A 166 14.82 -3.15 12.18
C ASN A 166 14.78 -4.65 12.55
N SER A 167 15.17 -5.53 11.62
CA SER A 167 15.28 -6.98 11.81
C SER A 167 16.19 -7.40 12.96
N ILE A 168 17.21 -6.62 13.30
CA ILE A 168 18.07 -6.89 14.47
C ILE A 168 17.27 -6.98 15.78
N TYR A 169 16.09 -6.38 15.80
CA TYR A 169 15.24 -6.28 16.99
C TYR A 169 13.93 -7.07 16.88
N THR A 170 13.57 -7.48 15.67
CA THR A 170 12.41 -8.32 15.36
C THR A 170 12.79 -9.29 14.25
N SER A 171 12.16 -10.44 14.18
CA SER A 171 12.34 -11.36 13.05
C SER A 171 11.68 -10.88 11.74
N ARG A 172 11.17 -9.62 11.67
CA ARG A 172 10.28 -9.17 10.59
C ARG A 172 10.31 -7.65 10.40
N ALA A 173 11.41 -7.06 9.89
CA ALA A 173 11.30 -5.74 9.22
C ALA A 173 10.66 -5.94 7.84
N PHE A 174 10.50 -4.91 7.00
CA PHE A 174 9.86 -5.09 5.69
C PHE A 174 10.65 -6.09 4.84
N GLY A 175 9.94 -7.08 4.28
CA GLY A 175 10.46 -7.97 3.27
C GLY A 175 11.44 -9.01 3.80
N GLN A 176 11.00 -10.06 4.44
CA GLN A 176 11.92 -11.18 4.71
C GLN A 176 12.23 -11.90 3.38
N ASP A 177 13.50 -11.87 2.96
CA ASP A 177 14.00 -12.50 1.73
C ASP A 177 14.98 -13.64 2.08
N GLY A 178 14.57 -14.88 1.73
CA GLY A 178 15.33 -16.08 2.01
C GLY A 178 15.27 -16.58 3.45
N ALA A 179 16.20 -17.51 3.78
CA ALA A 179 16.30 -18.12 5.10
C ALA A 179 17.04 -17.25 6.13
N GLY A 180 17.56 -16.11 5.70
CA GLY A 180 18.24 -15.11 6.53
C GLY A 180 17.26 -14.15 7.19
N ASP A 181 17.81 -13.31 8.07
CA ASP A 181 17.08 -12.20 8.67
C ASP A 181 17.21 -10.91 7.82
N ASP A 182 17.49 -11.06 6.53
CA ASP A 182 17.66 -9.93 5.62
C ASP A 182 16.31 -9.25 5.39
N THR A 183 16.25 -7.99 5.78
CA THR A 183 15.04 -7.17 5.72
C THR A 183 15.44 -5.72 5.46
N MET A 184 14.51 -4.94 4.94
CA MET A 184 14.74 -3.55 4.57
C MET A 184 14.25 -2.59 5.65
N LEU A 185 15.02 -1.55 5.92
CA LEU A 185 14.58 -0.40 6.71
C LEU A 185 13.54 0.41 5.94
N ILE A 186 12.53 0.96 6.63
CA ILE A 186 11.53 1.81 5.96
C ILE A 186 12.16 3.07 5.33
N GLN A 187 13.27 3.58 5.87
CA GLN A 187 14.01 4.71 5.30
C GLN A 187 14.68 4.33 3.97
N ASP A 188 15.31 3.14 3.91
CA ASP A 188 15.93 2.64 2.68
C ASP A 188 14.87 2.34 1.61
N MET A 189 13.71 1.79 2.02
CA MET A 189 12.55 1.59 1.17
C MET A 189 12.04 2.92 0.61
N ALA A 190 11.86 3.93 1.46
CA ALA A 190 11.43 5.27 1.05
C ALA A 190 12.43 5.92 0.08
N GLU A 191 13.73 5.78 0.33
CA GLU A 191 14.78 6.27 -0.56
C GLU A 191 14.78 5.55 -1.91
N ALA A 192 14.64 4.22 -1.93
CA ALA A 192 14.56 3.42 -3.15
C ALA A 192 13.38 3.87 -4.03
N ILE A 193 12.20 4.07 -3.43
CA ILE A 193 11.01 4.53 -4.15
C ILE A 193 11.18 5.97 -4.66
N SER A 194 11.65 6.88 -3.80
CA SER A 194 11.88 8.29 -4.15
C SER A 194 12.86 8.43 -5.31
N SER A 195 13.88 7.55 -5.39
CA SER A 195 14.89 7.56 -6.44
C SER A 195 14.35 7.18 -7.83
N THR A 196 13.09 6.74 -7.94
CA THR A 196 12.39 6.61 -9.23
C THR A 196 12.04 7.96 -9.84
N ASN A 197 12.11 9.05 -9.06
CA ASN A 197 11.69 10.40 -9.43
C ASN A 197 10.21 10.47 -9.87
N LYS A 198 9.38 9.60 -9.29
CA LYS A 198 7.92 9.58 -9.48
C LYS A 198 7.24 9.84 -8.15
N LYS A 199 6.08 10.48 -8.23
CA LYS A 199 5.13 10.53 -7.14
C LYS A 199 4.02 9.54 -7.44
N TYR A 200 3.67 8.75 -6.45
CA TYR A 200 2.64 7.74 -6.60
C TYR A 200 1.30 8.30 -6.13
N GLU A 201 0.23 7.92 -6.79
CA GLU A 201 -1.14 8.26 -6.41
C GLU A 201 -1.46 7.66 -5.04
N PHE A 202 -1.08 6.39 -4.86
CA PHE A 202 -1.20 5.72 -3.57
C PHE A 202 -0.06 4.71 -3.34
N ILE A 203 0.16 4.38 -2.07
CA ILE A 203 0.86 3.17 -1.63
C ILE A 203 -0.10 2.36 -0.77
N LEU A 204 -0.33 1.09 -1.15
CA LEU A 204 -1.03 0.10 -0.35
C LEU A 204 0.01 -0.86 0.24
N PHE A 205 0.05 -0.94 1.57
CA PHE A 205 0.90 -1.87 2.29
C PHE A 205 0.08 -3.11 2.68
N ASP A 206 0.21 -4.17 1.91
CA ASP A 206 -0.25 -5.51 2.28
C ASP A 206 0.82 -6.16 3.17
N ALA A 207 0.99 -5.57 4.34
CA ALA A 207 2.05 -5.87 5.27
C ALA A 207 1.68 -5.40 6.69
N CYS A 208 2.22 -6.09 7.70
CA CYS A 208 1.88 -5.86 9.11
C CYS A 208 2.38 -4.51 9.63
N TYR A 209 1.62 -3.86 10.49
CA TYR A 209 2.00 -2.67 11.27
C TYR A 209 2.38 -1.42 10.47
N MET A 210 2.05 -1.33 9.20
CA MET A 210 2.40 -0.18 8.36
C MET A 210 1.48 1.05 8.58
N GLY A 211 0.43 0.93 9.41
CA GLY A 211 -0.51 2.01 9.75
C GLY A 211 -0.05 2.89 10.92
N THR A 212 1.25 3.04 11.17
CA THR A 212 1.78 3.90 12.22
C THR A 212 2.18 5.28 11.69
N VAL A 213 2.17 6.28 12.58
CA VAL A 213 2.52 7.66 12.20
C VAL A 213 3.99 7.79 11.78
N GLU A 214 4.89 6.95 12.30
CA GLU A 214 6.29 6.87 11.91
C GLU A 214 6.44 6.48 10.45
N VAL A 215 5.67 5.47 10.02
CA VAL A 215 5.61 5.03 8.61
C VAL A 215 4.97 6.12 7.77
N ALA A 216 3.80 6.63 8.18
CA ALA A 216 3.12 7.70 7.45
C ALA A 216 4.02 8.92 7.23
N TYR A 217 4.80 9.32 8.24
CA TYR A 217 5.77 10.40 8.15
C TYR A 217 6.90 10.10 7.16
N THR A 218 7.40 8.87 7.16
CA THR A 218 8.49 8.46 6.28
C THR A 218 8.08 8.53 4.81
N PHE A 219 6.86 8.10 4.48
CA PHE A 219 6.36 8.04 3.10
C PHE A 219 5.57 9.29 2.66
N ARG A 220 5.39 10.31 3.51
CA ARG A 220 4.53 11.49 3.26
C ARG A 220 4.78 12.26 1.96
N ASN A 221 6.01 12.23 1.46
CA ASN A 221 6.40 12.96 0.25
C ASN A 221 6.44 12.07 -1.01
N ILE A 222 6.15 10.78 -0.88
CA ILE A 222 6.32 9.76 -1.93
C ILE A 222 5.01 9.51 -2.67
N CYS A 223 3.90 9.51 -1.93
CA CYS A 223 2.57 9.25 -2.49
C CYS A 223 1.56 10.29 -2.01
N ASP A 224 0.41 10.33 -2.69
CA ASP A 224 -0.70 11.18 -2.24
C ASP A 224 -1.50 10.51 -1.13
N TYR A 225 -1.67 9.18 -1.18
CA TYR A 225 -2.44 8.41 -0.19
C TYR A 225 -1.70 7.17 0.27
N GLN A 226 -1.90 6.79 1.54
CA GLN A 226 -1.41 5.53 2.11
C GLN A 226 -2.60 4.70 2.58
N ILE A 227 -2.61 3.41 2.25
CA ILE A 227 -3.59 2.42 2.71
C ILE A 227 -2.81 1.37 3.47
N SER A 228 -3.14 1.18 4.76
CA SER A 228 -2.35 0.31 5.63
C SER A 228 -3.11 -0.14 6.86
N SER A 229 -2.63 -1.19 7.51
CA SER A 229 -3.10 -1.68 8.80
C SER A 229 -2.14 -1.28 9.92
N VAL A 230 -2.69 -0.85 11.06
CA VAL A 230 -1.91 -0.59 12.28
C VAL A 230 -1.56 -1.89 13.02
N MET A 231 -2.24 -2.99 12.69
CA MET A 231 -2.02 -4.33 13.22
C MET A 231 -1.34 -5.26 12.21
N GLU A 232 -1.14 -6.51 12.60
CA GLU A 232 -0.82 -7.58 11.65
C GLU A 232 -1.93 -7.69 10.60
N VAL A 233 -1.54 -7.87 9.34
CA VAL A 233 -2.42 -8.28 8.26
C VAL A 233 -2.45 -9.82 8.27
N PRO A 234 -3.64 -10.47 8.28
CA PRO A 234 -3.67 -11.92 8.17
C PRO A 234 -3.07 -12.41 6.84
N ALA A 235 -2.58 -13.65 6.80
CA ALA A 235 -1.86 -14.20 5.64
C ALA A 235 -2.65 -14.16 4.31
N TYR A 236 -3.98 -14.19 4.37
CA TYR A 236 -4.81 -13.99 3.17
C TYR A 236 -4.59 -12.64 2.47
N GLY A 237 -4.02 -11.64 3.18
CA GLY A 237 -3.77 -10.31 2.64
C GLY A 237 -5.05 -9.53 2.34
N PHE A 238 -4.97 -8.68 1.35
CA PHE A 238 -6.10 -7.89 0.86
C PHE A 238 -6.90 -8.66 -0.20
N PRO A 239 -8.26 -8.61 -0.19
CA PRO A 239 -9.11 -9.30 -1.18
C PRO A 239 -9.12 -8.55 -2.51
N TYR A 240 -8.07 -8.72 -3.31
CA TYR A 240 -7.82 -7.95 -4.54
C TYR A 240 -8.93 -8.10 -5.57
N GLU A 241 -9.55 -9.26 -5.67
CA GLU A 241 -10.68 -9.54 -6.56
C GLU A 241 -11.86 -8.59 -6.31
N ASP A 242 -12.08 -8.18 -5.08
CA ASP A 242 -13.21 -7.32 -4.71
C ASP A 242 -12.99 -5.85 -5.05
N PHE A 243 -11.73 -5.38 -5.07
CA PHE A 243 -11.47 -3.93 -5.06
C PHE A 243 -10.48 -3.40 -6.11
N MET A 244 -9.82 -4.23 -6.91
CA MET A 244 -8.88 -3.73 -7.95
C MET A 244 -9.51 -2.61 -8.79
N LYS A 245 -10.77 -2.75 -9.19
CA LYS A 245 -11.52 -1.72 -9.92
C LYS A 245 -11.55 -0.35 -9.20
N TYR A 246 -11.54 -0.33 -7.87
CA TYR A 246 -11.53 0.92 -7.11
C TYR A 246 -10.15 1.57 -7.08
N LEU A 247 -9.07 0.79 -6.99
CA LEU A 247 -7.71 1.31 -7.06
C LEU A 247 -7.45 2.02 -8.39
N TYR A 248 -7.93 1.46 -9.51
CA TYR A 248 -7.75 2.06 -10.84
C TYR A 248 -8.61 3.32 -11.10
N LYS A 249 -9.65 3.57 -10.32
CA LYS A 249 -10.46 4.79 -10.42
C LYS A 249 -9.80 6.02 -9.79
N GLY A 250 -8.82 5.85 -8.92
CA GLY A 250 -7.88 6.88 -8.50
C GLY A 250 -8.48 8.09 -7.79
N ASN A 251 -9.43 7.88 -6.86
CA ASN A 251 -9.95 8.97 -6.03
C ASN A 251 -10.29 8.49 -4.61
N VAL A 252 -10.38 9.45 -3.69
CA VAL A 252 -10.59 9.20 -2.26
C VAL A 252 -11.79 8.31 -1.97
N GLU A 253 -12.93 8.55 -2.64
CA GLU A 253 -14.15 7.76 -2.38
C GLU A 253 -13.97 6.29 -2.79
N ASN A 254 -13.25 6.03 -3.88
CA ASN A 254 -12.92 4.66 -4.27
C ASN A 254 -11.88 4.03 -3.34
N TYR A 255 -10.89 4.78 -2.85
CA TYR A 255 -9.94 4.25 -1.85
C TYR A 255 -10.61 3.92 -0.51
N LYS A 256 -11.66 4.66 -0.11
CA LYS A 256 -12.51 4.27 1.02
C LYS A 256 -13.19 2.93 0.79
N LEU A 257 -13.63 2.64 -0.45
CA LEU A 257 -14.21 1.33 -0.80
C LEU A 257 -13.17 0.21 -0.74
N VAL A 258 -11.92 0.45 -1.10
CA VAL A 258 -10.81 -0.51 -0.89
C VAL A 258 -10.70 -0.87 0.59
N CYS A 259 -10.62 0.14 1.47
CA CYS A 259 -10.56 -0.08 2.91
C CYS A 259 -11.80 -0.82 3.45
N LYS A 260 -12.99 -0.48 2.93
CA LYS A 260 -14.23 -1.15 3.30
C LYS A 260 -14.23 -2.61 2.89
N SER A 261 -13.86 -2.93 1.65
CA SER A 261 -13.79 -4.32 1.14
C SER A 261 -12.88 -5.18 2.00
N PHE A 262 -11.74 -4.64 2.45
CA PHE A 262 -10.83 -5.34 3.36
C PHE A 262 -11.51 -5.79 4.65
N VAL A 263 -12.22 -4.91 5.34
CA VAL A 263 -12.91 -5.26 6.59
C VAL A 263 -14.12 -6.15 6.35
N ASP A 264 -14.89 -5.92 5.28
CA ASP A 264 -16.04 -6.74 4.90
C ASP A 264 -15.63 -8.20 4.64
N PHE A 265 -14.50 -8.41 3.97
CA PHE A 265 -13.94 -9.75 3.73
C PHE A 265 -13.64 -10.47 5.04
N TYR A 266 -12.91 -9.84 5.97
CA TYR A 266 -12.61 -10.45 7.27
C TYR A 266 -13.85 -10.58 8.16
N GLN A 267 -14.85 -9.71 8.03
CA GLN A 267 -16.15 -9.88 8.69
C GLN A 267 -16.87 -11.14 8.18
N SER A 268 -16.79 -11.42 6.88
CA SER A 268 -17.34 -12.65 6.30
C SER A 268 -16.62 -13.89 6.83
N LEU A 269 -15.28 -13.88 6.83
CA LEU A 269 -14.49 -14.97 7.40
C LEU A 269 -14.82 -15.21 8.87
N TYR A 270 -14.91 -14.14 9.68
CA TYR A 270 -15.29 -14.25 11.10
C TYR A 270 -16.67 -14.88 11.27
N SER A 271 -17.66 -14.43 10.48
CA SER A 271 -19.04 -14.92 10.54
C SER A 271 -19.15 -16.41 10.17
N ASN A 272 -18.26 -16.89 9.30
CA ASN A 272 -18.16 -18.29 8.90
C ASN A 272 -17.30 -19.15 9.87
N GLY A 273 -16.87 -18.59 11.00
CA GLY A 273 -16.12 -19.33 12.03
C GLY A 273 -14.61 -19.40 11.81
N ASN A 274 -14.09 -18.71 10.78
CA ASN A 274 -12.67 -18.70 10.43
C ASN A 274 -11.86 -17.72 11.30
N THR A 275 -10.55 -17.88 11.27
CA THR A 275 -9.58 -16.90 11.79
C THR A 275 -9.76 -15.58 11.06
N ALA A 276 -9.97 -14.50 11.82
CA ALA A 276 -10.21 -13.18 11.22
C ALA A 276 -9.94 -12.05 12.22
N TRP A 277 -9.25 -11.02 11.76
CA TRP A 277 -9.10 -9.70 12.38
C TRP A 277 -8.79 -8.71 11.27
N ALA A 278 -9.07 -7.44 11.48
CA ALA A 278 -8.75 -6.41 10.50
C ALA A 278 -8.70 -5.03 11.15
N THR A 279 -7.73 -4.24 10.76
CA THR A 279 -7.71 -2.78 10.87
C THR A 279 -7.20 -2.20 9.56
N VAL A 280 -7.75 -1.10 9.11
CA VAL A 280 -7.28 -0.41 7.91
C VAL A 280 -7.57 1.07 8.00
N SER A 281 -6.68 1.88 7.46
CA SER A 281 -6.88 3.32 7.31
C SER A 281 -6.42 3.82 5.95
N LEU A 282 -7.06 4.91 5.50
CA LEU A 282 -6.69 5.72 4.35
C LEU A 282 -6.15 7.04 4.85
N ILE A 283 -4.89 7.31 4.58
CA ILE A 283 -4.16 8.49 5.04
C ILE A 283 -3.91 9.45 3.87
N ASP A 284 -4.21 10.74 4.05
CA ASP A 284 -3.75 11.80 3.15
C ASP A 284 -2.31 12.17 3.53
N SER A 285 -1.37 11.78 2.68
CA SER A 285 0.05 12.02 2.91
C SER A 285 0.43 13.49 2.99
N LYS A 286 -0.33 14.37 2.32
CA LYS A 286 -0.09 15.83 2.32
C LYS A 286 -0.36 16.47 3.68
N GLU A 287 -1.25 15.86 4.47
CA GLU A 287 -1.65 16.36 5.78
C GLU A 287 -0.78 15.80 6.92
N VAL A 288 0.03 14.77 6.66
CA VAL A 288 0.88 14.14 7.70
C VAL A 288 1.84 15.14 8.34
N GLY A 289 2.47 16.02 7.56
CA GLY A 289 3.37 17.02 8.11
C GLY A 289 2.69 17.98 9.10
N ASN A 290 1.45 18.37 8.82
CA ASN A 290 0.63 19.20 9.70
C ASN A 290 0.26 18.43 10.98
N LEU A 291 -0.11 17.14 10.85
CA LEU A 291 -0.40 16.27 11.99
C LEU A 291 0.84 16.13 12.91
N VAL A 292 2.02 15.96 12.34
CA VAL A 292 3.28 15.87 13.10
C VAL A 292 3.53 17.14 13.93
N ASN A 293 3.21 18.32 13.40
CA ASN A 293 3.32 19.57 14.13
C ASN A 293 2.36 19.62 15.34
N GLU A 294 1.13 19.11 15.20
CA GLU A 294 0.22 19.02 16.35
C GLU A 294 0.70 17.98 17.37
N ILE A 295 1.16 16.78 16.92
CA ILE A 295 1.76 15.77 17.80
C ILE A 295 2.95 16.36 18.59
N LYS A 296 3.81 17.10 17.92
CA LYS A 296 4.98 17.72 18.56
C LYS A 296 4.58 18.67 19.69
N LYS A 297 3.53 19.46 19.48
CA LYS A 297 3.03 20.36 20.55
C LYS A 297 2.63 19.57 21.78
N GLU A 298 1.83 18.51 21.59
CA GLU A 298 1.35 17.67 22.68
C GLU A 298 2.48 16.92 23.39
N ILE A 299 3.42 16.34 22.64
CA ILE A 299 4.57 15.64 23.22
C ILE A 299 5.45 16.60 24.03
N VAL A 300 5.73 17.80 23.51
CA VAL A 300 6.57 18.78 24.20
C VAL A 300 5.86 19.38 25.42
N GLU A 301 4.57 19.64 25.34
CA GLU A 301 3.75 20.15 26.44
C GLU A 301 3.67 19.13 27.58
N HIS A 302 3.53 17.84 27.26
CA HIS A 302 3.36 16.77 28.24
C HIS A 302 4.63 15.94 28.48
N LYS A 303 5.82 16.43 28.12
CA LYS A 303 7.08 15.69 28.18
C LYS A 303 7.39 15.08 29.55
N ASP A 304 7.03 15.76 30.63
CA ASP A 304 7.28 15.29 32.02
C ASP A 304 6.34 14.10 32.36
N ALA A 305 5.10 14.11 31.88
CA ALA A 305 4.18 12.99 32.02
C ALA A 305 4.62 11.80 31.19
N LEU A 306 5.10 12.04 29.98
CA LEU A 306 5.61 11.01 29.06
C LEU A 306 6.89 10.33 29.58
N ALA A 307 7.66 10.98 30.43
CA ALA A 307 8.89 10.42 31.01
C ALA A 307 8.67 9.09 31.78
N ASN A 308 7.46 8.84 32.29
CA ASN A 308 7.06 7.62 33.01
C ASN A 308 5.64 7.18 32.63
N TYR A 309 5.27 7.36 31.39
CA TYR A 309 3.91 7.09 30.93
C TYR A 309 3.54 5.59 31.06
N ASP A 310 2.36 5.30 31.60
CA ASP A 310 1.82 3.94 31.65
C ASP A 310 1.06 3.62 30.37
N VAL A 311 1.73 2.95 29.46
CA VAL A 311 1.16 2.56 28.15
C VAL A 311 0.00 1.55 28.24
N ASN A 312 -0.20 0.88 29.41
CA ASN A 312 -1.24 -0.14 29.58
C ASN A 312 -2.67 0.44 29.61
N VAL A 313 -2.82 1.77 29.67
CA VAL A 313 -4.12 2.43 29.62
C VAL A 313 -4.62 2.64 28.20
N LEU A 314 -3.76 2.41 27.19
CA LEU A 314 -4.06 2.64 25.80
C LEU A 314 -4.49 1.39 25.06
N GLN A 315 -5.26 1.56 23.98
CA GLN A 315 -5.47 0.53 22.98
C GLN A 315 -4.13 0.17 22.35
N GLU A 316 -3.72 -1.06 22.55
CA GLU A 316 -2.55 -1.62 21.91
C GLU A 316 -2.90 -2.30 20.57
N TYR A 317 -1.91 -2.35 19.69
CA TYR A 317 -2.00 -3.05 18.42
C TYR A 317 -0.91 -4.11 18.35
N GLY A 318 -1.28 -5.36 18.71
CA GLY A 318 -0.36 -6.47 18.73
C GLY A 318 -1.00 -7.77 19.17
N ARG A 319 -0.23 -8.84 19.00
CA ARG A 319 -0.68 -10.22 19.15
C ARG A 319 -0.48 -10.78 20.56
N THR A 320 0.52 -10.28 21.27
CA THR A 320 1.00 -10.86 22.51
C THR A 320 1.11 -9.79 23.60
N ALA A 321 1.31 -10.23 24.83
CA ALA A 321 1.51 -9.29 25.94
C ALA A 321 2.61 -8.24 25.64
N GLY A 322 2.29 -6.98 25.89
CA GLY A 322 3.13 -5.81 25.59
C GLY A 322 4.54 -5.85 26.21
N PRO A 323 5.33 -4.81 26.00
CA PRO A 323 5.00 -3.59 25.27
C PRO A 323 4.95 -3.80 23.75
N TYR A 324 4.03 -3.11 23.11
CA TYR A 324 3.70 -3.23 21.70
C TYR A 324 4.46 -2.22 20.83
N ILE A 325 4.51 -2.48 19.52
CA ILE A 325 5.13 -1.58 18.55
C ILE A 325 4.27 -0.34 18.28
N ALA A 326 2.96 -0.44 18.50
CA ALA A 326 2.02 0.64 18.26
C ALA A 326 0.90 0.66 19.31
N TYR A 327 0.56 1.86 19.74
CA TYR A 327 -0.60 2.21 20.55
C TYR A 327 -1.45 3.21 19.78
N ASP A 328 -2.72 3.41 20.17
CA ASP A 328 -3.56 4.36 19.47
C ASP A 328 -3.09 5.81 19.67
N LEU A 329 -2.91 6.52 18.56
CA LEU A 329 -2.38 7.88 18.57
C LEU A 329 -3.35 8.88 19.22
N GLU A 330 -4.64 8.88 18.82
CA GLU A 330 -5.61 9.85 19.35
C GLU A 330 -5.91 9.59 20.83
N GLN A 331 -5.94 8.32 21.23
CA GLN A 331 -6.13 7.95 22.62
C GLN A 331 -4.96 8.42 23.50
N LEU A 332 -3.69 8.30 23.02
CA LEU A 332 -2.54 8.88 23.74
C LEU A 332 -2.74 10.36 23.97
N ILE A 333 -3.04 11.11 22.91
CA ILE A 333 -3.21 12.58 23.03
C ILE A 333 -4.40 12.93 23.93
N SER A 334 -5.49 12.20 23.84
CA SER A 334 -6.66 12.37 24.71
C SER A 334 -6.31 12.12 26.19
N ASP A 335 -5.58 11.05 26.50
CA ASP A 335 -5.20 10.71 27.88
C ASP A 335 -4.27 11.76 28.48
N LEU A 336 -3.27 12.23 27.72
CA LEU A 336 -2.39 13.32 28.12
C LEU A 336 -3.15 14.62 28.47
N ASN A 337 -4.31 14.84 27.85
CA ASN A 337 -5.18 15.99 28.03
C ASN A 337 -6.41 15.71 28.94
N GLY A 338 -6.27 14.74 29.85
CA GLY A 338 -7.31 14.42 30.84
C GLY A 338 -8.61 13.86 30.25
N GLY A 339 -8.51 13.11 29.16
CA GLY A 339 -9.63 12.46 28.46
C GLY A 339 -10.27 13.35 27.38
N ASN A 340 -9.64 14.45 26.98
CA ASN A 340 -10.14 15.34 25.95
C ASN A 340 -9.17 15.41 24.76
N VAL A 341 -9.68 15.31 23.56
CA VAL A 341 -8.88 15.54 22.36
C VAL A 341 -8.79 17.03 22.09
N PRO A 342 -7.57 17.64 22.04
CA PRO A 342 -7.41 19.05 21.69
C PRO A 342 -8.02 19.35 20.32
N ALA A 343 -8.77 20.45 20.21
CA ALA A 343 -9.56 20.75 19.00
C ALA A 343 -8.69 20.89 17.73
N THR A 344 -7.49 21.44 17.86
CA THR A 344 -6.54 21.58 16.72
C THR A 344 -6.02 20.22 16.27
N PHE A 345 -5.64 19.37 17.21
CA PHE A 345 -5.20 18.00 16.94
C PHE A 345 -6.33 17.18 16.30
N GLY A 346 -7.53 17.15 16.92
CA GLY A 346 -8.66 16.39 16.38
C GLY A 346 -9.07 16.86 14.98
N SER A 347 -9.08 18.18 14.74
CA SER A 347 -9.33 18.72 13.39
C SER A 347 -8.27 18.31 12.37
N GLN A 348 -7.02 18.17 12.79
CA GLN A 348 -5.94 17.74 11.92
C GLN A 348 -5.99 16.22 11.67
N MET A 349 -6.34 15.42 12.69
CA MET A 349 -6.61 13.99 12.53
C MET A 349 -7.66 13.71 11.45
N LEU A 350 -8.80 14.44 11.50
CA LEU A 350 -9.87 14.30 10.50
C LEU A 350 -9.45 14.66 9.06
N LYS A 351 -8.46 15.53 8.88
CA LYS A 351 -7.88 15.86 7.57
C LYS A 351 -6.90 14.78 7.11
N THR A 352 -6.17 14.18 8.04
CA THR A 352 -5.12 13.22 7.74
C THR A 352 -5.67 11.80 7.56
N VAL A 353 -6.54 11.36 8.46
CA VAL A 353 -7.20 10.04 8.41
C VAL A 353 -8.55 10.18 7.70
N LEU A 354 -8.54 10.00 6.38
CA LEU A 354 -9.74 10.18 5.53
C LEU A 354 -10.78 9.07 5.70
N TYR A 355 -10.32 7.90 6.12
CA TYR A 355 -11.15 6.74 6.43
C TYR A 355 -10.41 5.81 7.37
N LYS A 356 -11.15 5.19 8.27
CA LYS A 356 -10.68 4.12 9.14
C LYS A 356 -11.77 3.09 9.35
N ASN A 357 -11.41 1.83 9.46
CA ASN A 357 -12.34 0.75 9.79
C ASN A 357 -11.61 -0.38 10.49
N SER A 358 -12.31 -1.11 11.36
CA SER A 358 -11.78 -2.25 12.08
C SER A 358 -12.83 -3.32 12.28
N LEU A 359 -12.39 -4.56 12.41
CA LEU A 359 -13.25 -5.66 12.82
C LEU A 359 -13.34 -5.65 14.36
N GLU A 360 -14.54 -5.34 14.90
CA GLU A 360 -14.76 -5.25 16.35
C GLU A 360 -14.56 -6.58 17.08
N LYS A 361 -14.87 -7.69 16.41
CA LYS A 361 -14.73 -9.05 16.96
C LYS A 361 -13.69 -9.81 16.19
N ALA A 362 -12.65 -10.28 16.86
CA ALA A 362 -11.56 -11.03 16.25
C ALA A 362 -11.55 -12.51 16.68
N ARG A 363 -10.93 -13.31 15.83
CA ARG A 363 -10.56 -14.69 16.15
C ARG A 363 -9.12 -14.94 15.71
N PRO A 364 -8.18 -15.09 16.66
CA PRO A 364 -8.39 -15.13 18.13
C PRO A 364 -8.79 -13.78 18.72
N ALA A 365 -9.47 -13.82 19.87
CA ALA A 365 -10.00 -12.63 20.56
C ALA A 365 -8.92 -11.61 20.98
N SER A 366 -7.66 -12.05 21.10
CA SER A 366 -6.51 -11.15 21.40
C SER A 366 -6.23 -10.10 20.31
N TYR A 367 -6.85 -10.23 19.15
CA TYR A 367 -6.77 -9.24 18.06
C TYR A 367 -7.99 -8.31 18.00
N ALA A 368 -8.92 -8.43 18.95
CA ALA A 368 -10.08 -7.54 18.98
C ALA A 368 -9.64 -6.10 19.24
N VAL A 369 -10.21 -5.18 18.48
CA VAL A 369 -9.97 -3.74 18.58
C VAL A 369 -11.25 -3.07 19.02
N ASP A 370 -11.18 -2.24 20.05
CA ASP A 370 -12.28 -1.37 20.41
C ASP A 370 -12.43 -0.25 19.36
N ALA A 371 -13.48 -0.30 18.58
CA ALA A 371 -13.74 0.67 17.52
C ALA A 371 -13.86 2.12 18.06
N ALA A 372 -14.28 2.32 19.32
CA ALA A 372 -14.35 3.62 19.94
C ALA A 372 -12.97 4.24 20.20
N ASN A 373 -11.96 3.40 20.42
CA ASN A 373 -10.58 3.80 20.67
C ASN A 373 -9.69 3.72 19.40
N TYR A 374 -10.21 3.21 18.29
CA TYR A 374 -9.43 3.10 17.05
C TYR A 374 -9.43 4.40 16.29
N SER A 375 -8.30 5.12 16.30
CA SER A 375 -8.14 6.38 15.56
C SER A 375 -7.75 6.21 14.10
N GLY A 376 -7.36 4.99 13.68
CA GLY A 376 -6.86 4.70 12.34
C GLY A 376 -5.34 4.88 12.20
N MET A 377 -4.65 5.27 13.26
CA MET A 377 -3.21 5.49 13.25
C MET A 377 -2.58 5.09 14.58
N GLY A 378 -1.51 4.31 14.51
CA GLY A 378 -0.72 3.93 15.67
C GLY A 378 0.47 4.87 15.89
N ILE A 379 1.00 4.85 17.10
CA ILE A 379 2.25 5.52 17.49
C ILE A 379 3.07 4.64 18.42
N TYR A 380 4.39 4.64 18.26
CA TYR A 380 5.27 4.02 19.25
C TYR A 380 5.53 4.95 20.44
N ILE A 381 5.49 4.39 21.63
CA ILE A 381 5.80 5.07 22.87
C ILE A 381 7.02 4.36 23.49
N PRO A 382 8.16 5.07 23.69
CA PRO A 382 9.32 4.47 24.30
C PRO A 382 9.04 3.94 25.71
N VAL A 383 9.50 2.72 26.00
CA VAL A 383 9.33 2.05 27.30
C VAL A 383 10.64 1.43 27.77
N GLU A 384 10.89 1.41 29.09
CA GLU A 384 12.11 0.86 29.71
C GLU A 384 12.41 -0.58 29.29
N LYS A 385 11.36 -1.40 29.10
CA LYS A 385 11.48 -2.84 28.75
C LYS A 385 12.00 -3.08 27.32
N ARG A 386 12.16 -2.04 26.51
CA ARG A 386 12.59 -2.14 25.09
C ARG A 386 13.80 -1.25 24.77
N PRO A 387 14.91 -1.35 25.52
CA PRO A 387 16.05 -0.42 25.37
C PRO A 387 16.60 -0.40 23.92
N LYS A 388 16.72 -1.56 23.28
CA LYS A 388 17.21 -1.65 21.89
C LYS A 388 16.26 -0.99 20.89
N TRP A 389 14.96 -1.11 21.09
CA TRP A 389 13.97 -0.43 20.24
C TRP A 389 14.09 1.09 20.40
N ASN A 390 14.21 1.53 21.66
CA ASN A 390 14.36 2.95 21.99
C ASN A 390 15.63 3.52 21.36
N GLU A 391 16.77 2.83 21.42
CA GLU A 391 18.03 3.26 20.79
C GLU A 391 17.87 3.42 19.28
N TYR A 392 17.20 2.46 18.61
CA TYR A 392 16.96 2.57 17.18
C TYR A 392 15.95 3.69 16.86
N PHE A 393 14.89 3.83 17.66
CA PHE A 393 13.89 4.89 17.50
C PHE A 393 14.49 6.30 17.47
N LYS A 394 15.57 6.54 18.23
CA LYS A 394 16.30 7.81 18.19
C LYS A 394 16.97 8.12 16.85
N THR A 395 17.23 7.10 16.04
CA THR A 395 17.88 7.27 14.72
C THR A 395 16.91 7.69 13.64
N LEU A 396 15.59 7.62 13.90
CA LEU A 396 14.57 8.03 12.97
C LEU A 396 14.45 9.54 12.91
N ASP A 397 14.29 10.10 11.73
CA ASP A 397 13.95 11.54 11.55
C ASP A 397 12.69 11.91 12.33
N TRP A 398 11.77 10.98 12.47
CA TRP A 398 10.55 11.06 13.26
C TRP A 398 10.82 11.45 14.71
N TYR A 399 11.84 10.89 15.35
CA TYR A 399 12.16 11.14 16.77
C TYR A 399 12.31 12.62 17.10
N THR A 400 13.01 13.35 16.23
CA THR A 400 13.19 14.81 16.37
C THR A 400 11.97 15.57 15.86
N ALA A 401 11.38 15.14 14.74
CA ALA A 401 10.26 15.83 14.13
C ALA A 401 9.01 15.83 15.02
N SER A 402 8.77 14.75 15.75
CA SER A 402 7.61 14.57 16.65
C SER A 402 7.80 15.15 18.04
N GLY A 403 9.03 15.59 18.41
CA GLY A 403 9.32 16.13 19.74
C GLY A 403 9.73 15.11 20.79
N TRP A 404 9.82 13.81 20.47
CA TRP A 404 10.31 12.80 21.41
C TRP A 404 11.72 13.09 21.92
N SER A 405 12.54 13.82 21.17
CA SER A 405 13.88 14.28 21.58
C SER A 405 13.88 15.24 22.78
N GLU A 406 12.74 15.84 23.11
CA GLU A 406 12.57 16.76 24.25
C GLU A 406 12.16 16.03 25.55
N VAL A 407 11.76 14.74 25.43
CA VAL A 407 11.36 13.93 26.59
C VAL A 407 12.58 13.37 27.27
N THR A 408 12.73 13.63 28.57
CA THR A 408 13.81 13.07 29.41
C THR A 408 13.24 11.93 30.22
N PHE A 409 13.52 10.70 29.78
CA PHE A 409 13.04 9.51 30.47
C PHE A 409 13.78 9.30 31.79
N ASN A 410 13.06 8.86 32.84
CA ASN A 410 13.60 8.59 34.18
C ASN A 410 14.36 7.25 34.29
N TRP A 411 14.44 6.53 33.20
CA TRP A 411 15.17 5.27 33.08
C TRP A 411 16.26 5.40 31.99
N LYS A 412 17.23 4.50 32.02
CA LYS A 412 18.35 4.54 31.06
C LYS A 412 17.84 4.14 29.67
N PHE A 413 17.93 5.10 28.79
CA PHE A 413 17.50 4.98 27.39
C PHE A 413 18.57 4.25 26.60
#